data_b98989220e341bf68626191a307195ab
#
_entry.id   b98989220e341bf68626191a307195ab
#
_cell.length_a   1.000
_cell.length_b   1.000
_cell.length_c   1.000
_cell.angle_alpha   90.00
_cell.angle_beta   90.00
_cell.angle_gamma   90.00
#
_symmetry.space_group_name_H-M   'P 1'
#
loop_
_entity.id
_entity.type
_entity.pdbx_description
1 polymer ?
#
loop_
_entity_poly.entity_id
_entity_poly.type
_entity_poly.pdbx_seq_one_letter_code
_entity_poly.pdbx_strand_id
1 'polypeptide(L)'
;MRILILGGDGFCGWPTSLHLSASGHDVAIVDNLARRKADVELEADSLTPVTPIGTRLETWRELTGAEIPYYNFNVAENYRVMLDLLNDWQPEAVVHFAEQRAAPYSMKSPWHKRYTVNNNVNATHNLLCALVESELNAHVVHLGTMGVYGYGTAGVKIPEGYLRVRIDTDEGTEVEQEILYPVNPGSVYHMTKTQDQLLFAFYNKNDGTRVTDLHQGIVWGTQTAETRLDERLINRFDYDGDYGT
;
A
#
# COMPACT_ATOMS: atom_id res chain seq x y z
N MET A 1 -16.81 -2.21 -11.23
CA MET A 1 -16.06 -3.15 -10.36
C MET A 1 -16.18 -2.69 -8.92
N ARG A 2 -16.21 -3.62 -7.97
CA ARG A 2 -16.07 -3.32 -6.54
C ARG A 2 -14.60 -3.32 -6.17
N ILE A 3 -14.11 -2.18 -5.66
CA ILE A 3 -12.68 -1.97 -5.37
C ILE A 3 -12.51 -1.54 -3.92
N LEU A 4 -11.81 -2.35 -3.13
CA LEU A 4 -11.50 -2.04 -1.74
C LEU A 4 -10.16 -1.32 -1.63
N ILE A 5 -10.13 -0.16 -0.99
CA ILE A 5 -8.91 0.64 -0.79
C ILE A 5 -8.50 0.53 0.67
N LEU A 6 -7.39 -0.13 0.93
CA LEU A 6 -6.76 -0.17 2.26
C LEU A 6 -5.80 1.01 2.39
N GLY A 7 -5.97 1.84 3.42
CA GLY A 7 -5.21 3.08 3.59
C GLY A 7 -5.80 4.28 2.83
N GLY A 8 -7.12 4.35 2.71
CA GLY A 8 -7.82 5.33 1.88
C GLY A 8 -7.83 6.77 2.40
N ASP A 9 -7.48 7.06 3.66
CA ASP A 9 -7.28 8.43 4.16
C ASP A 9 -5.87 8.96 3.89
N GLY A 10 -4.97 8.08 3.40
CA GLY A 10 -3.58 8.41 3.12
C GLY A 10 -3.37 9.24 1.84
N PHE A 11 -2.10 9.67 1.65
CA PHE A 11 -1.66 10.51 0.54
C PHE A 11 -1.98 9.92 -0.84
N CYS A 12 -1.73 8.63 -1.04
CA CYS A 12 -2.07 7.93 -2.29
C CYS A 12 -3.50 7.38 -2.26
N GLY A 13 -3.98 6.91 -1.10
CA GLY A 13 -5.27 6.25 -0.99
C GLY A 13 -6.46 7.16 -1.27
N TRP A 14 -6.44 8.38 -0.73
CA TRP A 14 -7.53 9.32 -0.90
C TRP A 14 -7.79 9.71 -2.36
N PRO A 15 -6.82 10.27 -3.10
CA PRO A 15 -7.05 10.62 -4.49
C PRO A 15 -7.34 9.40 -5.38
N THR A 16 -6.77 8.24 -5.09
CA THR A 16 -7.08 7.00 -5.80
C THR A 16 -8.54 6.58 -5.57
N SER A 17 -9.06 6.69 -4.35
CA SER A 17 -10.46 6.38 -4.04
C SER A 17 -11.42 7.28 -4.82
N LEU A 18 -11.15 8.58 -4.85
CA LEU A 18 -11.98 9.54 -5.59
C LEU A 18 -11.92 9.29 -7.10
N HIS A 19 -10.73 9.05 -7.65
CA HIS A 19 -10.53 8.79 -9.07
C HIS A 19 -11.26 7.53 -9.55
N LEU A 20 -11.17 6.45 -8.79
CA LEU A 20 -11.87 5.21 -9.12
C LEU A 20 -13.38 5.36 -8.99
N SER A 21 -13.86 6.08 -7.98
CA SER A 21 -15.28 6.39 -7.82
C SER A 21 -15.80 7.27 -8.97
N ALA A 22 -15.06 8.32 -9.37
CA ALA A 22 -15.38 9.15 -10.53
C ALA A 22 -15.38 8.37 -11.85
N SER A 23 -14.59 7.31 -11.92
CA SER A 23 -14.53 6.40 -13.08
C SER A 23 -15.68 5.37 -13.11
N GLY A 24 -16.63 5.45 -12.17
CA GLY A 24 -17.81 4.60 -12.12
C GLY A 24 -17.58 3.23 -11.46
N HIS A 25 -16.59 3.12 -10.60
CA HIS A 25 -16.38 1.93 -9.77
C HIS A 25 -17.08 2.07 -8.40
N ASP A 26 -17.53 0.96 -7.84
CA ASP A 26 -17.99 0.89 -6.47
C ASP A 26 -16.76 0.81 -5.56
N VAL A 27 -16.49 1.87 -4.84
CA VAL A 27 -15.29 1.99 -4.00
C VAL A 27 -15.66 1.96 -2.53
N ALA A 28 -14.89 1.22 -1.72
CA ALA A 28 -14.94 1.27 -0.27
C ALA A 28 -13.55 1.52 0.31
N ILE A 29 -13.48 2.17 1.47
CA ILE A 29 -12.23 2.53 2.15
C ILE A 29 -12.12 1.82 3.49
N VAL A 30 -10.95 1.25 3.76
CA VAL A 30 -10.50 0.84 5.09
C VAL A 30 -9.33 1.71 5.51
N ASP A 31 -9.41 2.33 6.69
CA ASP A 31 -8.29 3.09 7.27
C ASP A 31 -8.41 3.16 8.79
N ASN A 32 -7.30 3.08 9.51
CA ASN A 32 -7.25 3.23 10.98
C ASN A 32 -6.82 4.62 11.43
N LEU A 33 -6.64 5.55 10.49
CA LEU A 33 -6.17 6.92 10.69
C LEU A 33 -4.79 7.01 11.37
N ALA A 34 -3.95 5.98 11.21
CA ALA A 34 -2.62 5.94 11.82
C ALA A 34 -1.74 7.10 11.37
N ARG A 35 -1.91 7.57 10.12
CA ARG A 35 -1.18 8.73 9.61
C ARG A 35 -1.47 9.99 10.43
N ARG A 36 -2.74 10.26 10.73
CA ARG A 36 -3.12 11.42 11.55
C ARG A 36 -2.56 11.34 12.98
N LYS A 37 -2.42 10.13 13.52
CA LYS A 37 -1.78 9.91 14.84
C LYS A 37 -0.27 10.16 14.78
N ALA A 38 0.40 9.76 13.70
CA ALA A 38 1.82 10.04 13.50
C ALA A 38 2.09 11.54 13.35
N ASP A 39 1.20 12.29 12.68
CA ASP A 39 1.31 13.75 12.60
C ASP A 39 1.30 14.38 14.00
N VAL A 40 0.37 13.97 14.87
CA VAL A 40 0.31 14.44 16.26
C VAL A 40 1.57 14.04 17.06
N GLU A 41 2.06 12.80 16.90
CA GLU A 41 3.28 12.33 17.57
C GLU A 41 4.51 13.16 17.18
N LEU A 42 4.59 13.55 15.91
CA LEU A 42 5.73 14.28 15.36
C LEU A 42 5.58 15.81 15.47
N GLU A 43 4.48 16.28 16.03
CA GLU A 43 4.12 17.72 16.04
C GLU A 43 4.17 18.32 14.64
N ALA A 44 3.76 17.49 13.62
CA ALA A 44 3.78 17.86 12.22
C ALA A 44 2.35 18.13 11.72
N ASP A 45 2.22 19.08 10.81
CA ASP A 45 0.98 19.41 10.13
C ASP A 45 1.12 19.26 8.62
N SER A 46 0.02 18.91 7.97
CA SER A 46 -0.05 18.98 6.52
C SER A 46 -0.01 20.44 6.07
N LEU A 47 0.76 20.75 5.03
CA LEU A 47 0.79 22.07 4.40
C LEU A 47 -0.54 22.45 3.74
N THR A 48 -1.40 21.47 3.50
CA THR A 48 -2.76 21.63 3.03
C THR A 48 -3.73 21.26 4.16
N PRO A 49 -4.82 22.01 4.37
CA PRO A 49 -5.84 21.60 5.34
C PRO A 49 -6.42 20.24 5.02
N VAL A 50 -6.40 19.31 5.99
CA VAL A 50 -6.98 17.97 5.83
C VAL A 50 -8.20 17.84 6.71
N THR A 51 -9.37 17.93 6.11
CA THR A 51 -10.65 17.78 6.84
C THR A 51 -10.84 16.35 7.35
N PRO A 52 -11.68 16.13 8.37
CA PRO A 52 -12.02 14.78 8.85
C PRO A 52 -12.56 13.90 7.73
N ILE A 53 -12.26 12.60 7.78
CA ILE A 53 -12.65 11.66 6.72
C ILE A 53 -14.17 11.64 6.45
N GLY A 54 -14.97 11.74 7.51
CA GLY A 54 -16.44 11.82 7.36
C GLY A 54 -16.89 13.01 6.53
N THR A 55 -16.33 14.20 6.79
CA THR A 55 -16.62 15.42 6.01
C THR A 55 -16.17 15.26 4.55
N ARG A 56 -15.00 14.67 4.31
CA ARG A 56 -14.49 14.41 2.96
C ARG A 56 -15.44 13.50 2.17
N LEU A 57 -15.91 12.42 2.77
CA LEU A 57 -16.82 11.45 2.15
C LEU A 57 -18.20 12.06 1.90
N GLU A 58 -18.73 12.84 2.85
CA GLU A 58 -19.99 13.55 2.69
C GLU A 58 -19.92 14.57 1.55
N THR A 59 -18.84 15.35 1.50
CA THR A 59 -18.59 16.30 0.40
C THR A 59 -18.55 15.59 -0.96
N TRP A 60 -17.88 14.44 -1.05
CA TRP A 60 -17.83 13.66 -2.27
C TRP A 60 -19.22 13.21 -2.72
N ARG A 61 -20.02 12.71 -1.77
CA ARG A 61 -21.42 12.31 -2.03
C ARG A 61 -22.29 13.50 -2.47
N GLU A 62 -22.14 14.67 -1.81
CA GLU A 62 -22.88 15.88 -2.20
C GLU A 62 -22.61 16.32 -3.62
N LEU A 63 -21.34 16.26 -4.05
CA LEU A 63 -20.89 16.73 -5.36
C LEU A 63 -21.18 15.76 -6.51
N THR A 64 -21.11 14.46 -6.23
CA THR A 64 -21.13 13.43 -7.29
C THR A 64 -22.32 12.50 -7.20
N GLY A 65 -23.01 12.43 -6.09
CA GLY A 65 -24.03 11.43 -5.78
C GLY A 65 -23.46 10.04 -5.46
N ALA A 66 -22.13 9.84 -5.57
CA ALA A 66 -21.49 8.57 -5.29
C ALA A 66 -21.17 8.43 -3.80
N GLU A 67 -21.51 7.29 -3.23
CA GLU A 67 -21.21 6.93 -1.84
C GLU A 67 -19.96 6.06 -1.79
N ILE A 68 -19.05 6.39 -0.86
CA ILE A 68 -17.85 5.58 -0.56
C ILE A 68 -17.95 5.11 0.88
N PRO A 69 -18.32 3.85 1.15
CA PRO A 69 -18.33 3.28 2.49
C PRO A 69 -16.95 3.36 3.16
N TYR A 70 -16.93 3.66 4.46
CA TYR A 70 -15.72 3.75 5.25
C TYR A 70 -15.75 2.81 6.44
N TYR A 71 -14.72 1.99 6.57
CA TYR A 71 -14.52 1.04 7.64
C TYR A 71 -13.28 1.40 8.45
N ASN A 72 -13.47 1.70 9.74
CA ASN A 72 -12.37 2.09 10.62
C ASN A 72 -11.85 0.89 11.40
N PHE A 73 -10.78 0.27 10.92
CA PHE A 73 -10.05 -0.76 11.66
C PHE A 73 -8.61 -0.90 11.18
N ASN A 74 -7.77 -1.53 12.01
CA ASN A 74 -6.39 -1.84 11.68
C ASN A 74 -6.29 -3.23 11.02
N VAL A 75 -5.95 -3.27 9.73
CA VAL A 75 -5.80 -4.52 8.95
C VAL A 75 -4.76 -5.46 9.57
N ALA A 76 -3.67 -4.90 10.12
CA ALA A 76 -2.60 -5.70 10.74
C ALA A 76 -3.04 -6.42 12.01
N GLU A 77 -4.07 -5.93 12.71
CA GLU A 77 -4.49 -6.46 14.02
C GLU A 77 -5.86 -7.16 13.95
N ASN A 78 -6.70 -6.83 12.96
CA ASN A 78 -8.10 -7.23 12.94
C ASN A 78 -8.42 -8.19 11.79
N TYR A 79 -7.72 -9.34 11.75
CA TYR A 79 -7.89 -10.36 10.72
C TYR A 79 -9.35 -10.77 10.48
N ARG A 80 -10.11 -11.05 11.55
CA ARG A 80 -11.52 -11.47 11.43
C ARG A 80 -12.41 -10.40 10.82
N VAL A 81 -12.22 -9.14 11.20
CA VAL A 81 -12.97 -8.01 10.61
C VAL A 81 -12.67 -7.88 9.12
N MET A 82 -11.41 -8.09 8.73
CA MET A 82 -11.01 -8.10 7.33
C MET A 82 -11.67 -9.23 6.55
N LEU A 83 -11.66 -10.44 7.10
CA LEU A 83 -12.29 -11.61 6.50
C LEU A 83 -13.81 -11.41 6.33
N ASP A 84 -14.48 -10.93 7.38
CA ASP A 84 -15.92 -10.65 7.34
C ASP A 84 -16.24 -9.60 6.27
N LEU A 85 -15.46 -8.52 6.19
CA LEU A 85 -15.61 -7.50 5.16
C LEU A 85 -15.43 -8.05 3.74
N LEU A 86 -14.43 -8.90 3.51
CA LEU A 86 -14.23 -9.53 2.21
C LEU A 86 -15.40 -10.43 1.82
N ASN A 87 -15.91 -11.21 2.77
CA ASN A 87 -17.06 -12.08 2.54
C ASN A 87 -18.35 -11.30 2.24
N ASP A 88 -18.58 -10.19 2.93
CA ASP A 88 -19.80 -9.39 2.78
C ASP A 88 -19.75 -8.51 1.52
N TRP A 89 -18.60 -7.84 1.28
CA TRP A 89 -18.49 -6.85 0.21
C TRP A 89 -18.02 -7.44 -1.12
N GLN A 90 -17.31 -8.58 -1.11
CA GLN A 90 -16.88 -9.33 -2.30
C GLN A 90 -16.12 -8.46 -3.32
N PRO A 91 -14.97 -7.85 -2.99
CA PRO A 91 -14.22 -7.01 -3.91
C PRO A 91 -13.67 -7.82 -5.09
N GLU A 92 -13.63 -7.21 -6.28
CA GLU A 92 -12.96 -7.73 -7.47
C GLU A 92 -11.50 -7.30 -7.55
N ALA A 93 -11.17 -6.19 -6.85
CA ALA A 93 -9.79 -5.72 -6.67
C ALA A 93 -9.61 -5.10 -5.29
N VAL A 94 -8.39 -5.22 -4.77
CA VAL A 94 -7.95 -4.58 -3.53
C VAL A 94 -6.72 -3.73 -3.81
N VAL A 95 -6.78 -2.43 -3.52
CA VAL A 95 -5.64 -1.53 -3.58
C VAL A 95 -5.06 -1.41 -2.18
N HIS A 96 -3.84 -1.88 -1.98
CA HIS A 96 -3.23 -1.98 -0.66
C HIS A 96 -2.18 -0.88 -0.42
N PHE A 97 -2.58 0.16 0.33
CA PHE A 97 -1.74 1.27 0.77
C PHE A 97 -1.69 1.40 2.31
N ALA A 98 -2.28 0.46 3.05
CA ALA A 98 -2.42 0.51 4.52
C ALA A 98 -1.12 0.15 5.26
N GLU A 99 -0.05 0.86 4.96
CA GLU A 99 1.26 0.63 5.56
C GLU A 99 1.91 1.91 6.07
N GLN A 100 2.77 1.77 7.06
CA GLN A 100 3.70 2.83 7.44
C GLN A 100 4.72 3.01 6.31
N ARG A 101 4.73 4.18 5.67
CA ARG A 101 5.38 4.47 4.39
C ARG A 101 6.74 5.15 4.49
N ALA A 102 7.12 5.63 5.67
CA ALA A 102 8.27 6.52 5.80
C ALA A 102 9.53 5.77 6.30
N ALA A 103 10.57 5.76 5.48
CA ALA A 103 11.86 5.17 5.83
C ALA A 103 12.48 5.84 7.09
N PRO A 104 12.56 7.18 7.21
CA PRO A 104 13.10 7.83 8.40
C PRO A 104 12.30 7.47 9.67
N TYR A 105 10.97 7.55 9.63
CA TYR A 105 10.11 7.18 10.75
C TYR A 105 10.37 5.75 11.22
N SER A 106 10.54 4.80 10.30
CA SER A 106 10.84 3.41 10.64
C SER A 106 12.15 3.22 11.40
N MET A 107 13.05 4.20 11.35
CA MET A 107 14.39 4.13 11.94
C MET A 107 14.55 4.94 13.23
N LYS A 108 13.55 5.73 13.65
CA LYS A 108 13.63 6.66 14.82
C LYS A 108 14.01 5.96 16.12
N SER A 109 13.44 4.77 16.40
CA SER A 109 13.70 4.03 17.63
C SER A 109 13.39 2.54 17.47
N PRO A 110 13.75 1.70 18.45
CA PRO A 110 13.34 0.29 18.47
C PRO A 110 11.81 0.09 18.42
N TRP A 111 11.05 1.00 19.03
CA TRP A 111 9.58 0.97 18.96
C TRP A 111 9.08 1.18 17.52
N HIS A 112 9.58 2.21 16.83
CA HIS A 112 9.21 2.52 15.44
C HIS A 112 9.58 1.38 14.48
N LYS A 113 10.74 0.73 14.70
CA LYS A 113 11.15 -0.45 13.95
C LYS A 113 10.15 -1.60 14.11
N ARG A 114 9.77 -1.92 15.38
CA ARG A 114 8.80 -2.96 15.67
C ARG A 114 7.42 -2.61 15.13
N TYR A 115 6.98 -1.37 15.33
CA TYR A 115 5.70 -0.89 14.79
C TYR A 115 5.64 -1.09 13.28
N THR A 116 6.67 -0.65 12.55
CA THR A 116 6.71 -0.75 11.08
C THR A 116 6.62 -2.21 10.62
N VAL A 117 7.39 -3.12 11.23
CA VAL A 117 7.32 -4.55 10.88
C VAL A 117 5.95 -5.14 11.20
N ASN A 118 5.45 -4.93 12.42
CA ASN A 118 4.18 -5.50 12.85
C ASN A 118 3.00 -4.96 12.02
N ASN A 119 3.03 -3.67 11.70
CA ASN A 119 1.97 -3.07 10.89
C ASN A 119 2.02 -3.54 9.43
N ASN A 120 3.15 -3.36 8.76
CA ASN A 120 3.25 -3.56 7.32
C ASN A 120 3.12 -5.04 6.95
N VAL A 121 3.99 -5.89 7.50
CA VAL A 121 4.01 -7.32 7.16
C VAL A 121 2.71 -8.01 7.56
N ASN A 122 2.17 -7.71 8.76
CA ASN A 122 0.91 -8.33 9.17
C ASN A 122 -0.28 -7.81 8.36
N ALA A 123 -0.29 -6.54 7.93
CA ALA A 123 -1.36 -6.03 7.08
C ALA A 123 -1.41 -6.76 5.74
N THR A 124 -0.27 -6.90 5.07
CA THR A 124 -0.14 -7.65 3.82
C THR A 124 -0.50 -9.12 4.02
N HIS A 125 0.04 -9.76 5.05
CA HIS A 125 -0.20 -11.18 5.30
C HIS A 125 -1.66 -11.47 5.66
N ASN A 126 -2.28 -10.64 6.51
CA ASN A 126 -3.70 -10.78 6.85
C ASN A 126 -4.59 -10.63 5.62
N LEU A 127 -4.30 -9.68 4.74
CA LEU A 127 -5.02 -9.53 3.48
C LEU A 127 -4.94 -10.80 2.62
N LEU A 128 -3.73 -11.32 2.41
CA LEU A 128 -3.51 -12.51 1.59
C LEU A 128 -4.20 -13.75 2.18
N CYS A 129 -4.06 -13.98 3.49
CA CYS A 129 -4.76 -15.06 4.19
C CYS A 129 -6.28 -14.93 4.05
N ALA A 130 -6.82 -13.72 4.25
CA ALA A 130 -8.26 -13.49 4.17
C ALA A 130 -8.80 -13.68 2.75
N LEU A 131 -8.05 -13.32 1.72
CA LEU A 131 -8.42 -13.58 0.31
C LEU A 131 -8.48 -15.08 0.01
N VAL A 132 -7.51 -15.85 0.51
CA VAL A 132 -7.49 -17.31 0.34
C VAL A 132 -8.64 -17.96 1.12
N GLU A 133 -8.86 -17.57 2.39
CA GLU A 133 -9.93 -18.14 3.23
C GLU A 133 -11.34 -17.80 2.68
N SER A 134 -11.52 -16.63 2.06
CA SER A 134 -12.77 -16.22 1.41
C SER A 134 -12.95 -16.79 0.00
N GLU A 135 -11.97 -17.53 -0.52
CA GLU A 135 -11.98 -18.05 -1.90
C GLU A 135 -12.16 -16.95 -2.98
N LEU A 136 -11.72 -15.71 -2.67
CA LEU A 136 -11.87 -14.56 -3.56
C LEU A 136 -10.70 -14.45 -4.54
N ASN A 137 -11.03 -14.40 -5.82
CA ASN A 137 -10.05 -14.13 -6.88
C ASN A 137 -9.93 -12.61 -7.14
N ALA A 138 -9.76 -11.81 -6.08
CA ALA A 138 -9.54 -10.38 -6.20
C ALA A 138 -8.11 -10.09 -6.67
N HIS A 139 -7.95 -9.06 -7.52
CA HIS A 139 -6.64 -8.59 -7.93
C HIS A 139 -6.09 -7.61 -6.88
N VAL A 140 -4.97 -7.95 -6.26
CA VAL A 140 -4.27 -7.05 -5.33
C VAL A 140 -3.33 -6.13 -6.11
N VAL A 141 -3.49 -4.82 -5.93
CA VAL A 141 -2.55 -3.80 -6.41
C VAL A 141 -1.87 -3.19 -5.19
N HIS A 142 -0.58 -3.47 -5.04
CA HIS A 142 0.21 -3.03 -3.90
C HIS A 142 1.14 -1.89 -4.28
N LEU A 143 1.35 -0.96 -3.34
CA LEU A 143 2.31 0.12 -3.50
C LEU A 143 3.64 -0.27 -2.86
N GLY A 144 4.48 -0.96 -3.62
CA GLY A 144 5.86 -1.29 -3.27
C GLY A 144 6.78 -0.08 -3.36
N THR A 145 8.07 -0.30 -3.50
CA THR A 145 9.05 0.79 -3.63
C THR A 145 10.31 0.32 -4.35
N MET A 146 10.89 1.19 -5.18
CA MET A 146 12.22 0.97 -5.74
C MET A 146 13.33 0.93 -4.66
N GLY A 147 13.06 1.45 -3.47
CA GLY A 147 14.01 1.44 -2.35
C GLY A 147 14.39 0.04 -1.83
N VAL A 148 13.66 -1.02 -2.23
CA VAL A 148 14.03 -2.41 -1.91
C VAL A 148 15.36 -2.83 -2.54
N TYR A 149 15.73 -2.22 -3.67
CA TYR A 149 16.98 -2.51 -4.38
C TYR A 149 18.21 -1.83 -3.78
N GLY A 150 18.03 -0.93 -2.82
CA GLY A 150 19.09 -0.15 -2.18
C GLY A 150 19.52 1.07 -2.99
N TYR A 151 20.49 1.80 -2.45
CA TYR A 151 20.95 3.08 -3.01
C TYR A 151 22.32 2.99 -3.71
N GLY A 152 22.89 1.79 -3.77
CA GLY A 152 24.26 1.57 -4.28
C GLY A 152 24.36 1.04 -5.72
N THR A 153 23.24 0.96 -6.46
CA THR A 153 23.21 0.35 -7.80
C THR A 153 23.37 1.35 -8.95
N ALA A 154 24.05 2.48 -8.70
CA ALA A 154 24.25 3.51 -9.71
C ALA A 154 24.80 2.93 -11.03
N GLY A 155 24.07 3.17 -12.13
CA GLY A 155 24.43 2.72 -13.47
C GLY A 155 23.96 1.31 -13.85
N VAL A 156 23.36 0.55 -12.94
CA VAL A 156 22.76 -0.76 -13.26
C VAL A 156 21.27 -0.59 -13.54
N LYS A 157 20.82 -1.07 -14.68
CA LYS A 157 19.38 -1.16 -14.98
C LYS A 157 18.79 -2.35 -14.25
N ILE A 158 17.77 -2.11 -13.45
CA ILE A 158 17.00 -3.15 -12.77
C ILE A 158 15.93 -3.65 -13.76
N PRO A 159 15.89 -4.96 -14.05
CA PRO A 159 14.85 -5.49 -14.95
C PRO A 159 13.48 -5.39 -14.27
N GLU A 160 12.45 -5.22 -15.06
CA GLU A 160 11.07 -5.41 -14.62
C GLU A 160 10.79 -6.91 -14.48
N GLY A 161 10.22 -7.32 -13.34
CA GLY A 161 9.94 -8.73 -13.05
C GLY A 161 11.14 -9.51 -12.51
N TYR A 162 11.27 -10.76 -12.97
CA TYR A 162 12.31 -11.67 -12.50
C TYR A 162 13.62 -11.53 -13.29
N LEU A 163 14.73 -11.80 -12.59
CA LEU A 163 16.05 -11.85 -13.20
C LEU A 163 16.32 -13.25 -13.76
N ARG A 164 16.70 -13.34 -15.03
CA ARG A 164 17.22 -14.61 -15.62
C ARG A 164 18.68 -14.75 -15.30
N VAL A 165 19.04 -15.85 -14.65
CA VAL A 165 20.42 -16.20 -14.29
C VAL A 165 20.80 -17.55 -14.87
N ARG A 166 22.08 -17.70 -15.17
CA ARG A 166 22.66 -18.98 -15.55
C ARG A 166 23.46 -19.51 -14.38
N ILE A 167 23.24 -20.76 -14.06
CA ILE A 167 23.84 -21.42 -12.90
C ILE A 167 24.54 -22.67 -13.40
N ASP A 168 25.85 -22.80 -13.11
CA ASP A 168 26.56 -24.04 -13.35
C ASP A 168 26.16 -25.09 -12.31
N THR A 169 25.81 -26.28 -12.77
CA THR A 169 25.48 -27.39 -11.90
C THR A 169 26.74 -28.20 -11.56
N ASP A 170 26.68 -28.99 -10.47
CA ASP A 170 27.75 -29.89 -10.07
C ASP A 170 28.11 -30.94 -11.13
N GLU A 171 27.22 -31.18 -12.06
CA GLU A 171 27.42 -32.11 -13.20
C GLU A 171 28.08 -31.43 -14.40
N GLY A 172 28.45 -30.14 -14.28
CA GLY A 172 29.11 -29.37 -15.33
C GLY A 172 28.17 -28.95 -16.48
N THR A 173 26.86 -28.93 -16.22
CA THR A 173 25.85 -28.41 -17.14
C THR A 173 25.41 -27.03 -16.68
N GLU A 174 25.00 -26.14 -17.62
CA GLU A 174 24.44 -24.83 -17.34
C GLU A 174 22.91 -24.92 -17.34
N VAL A 175 22.27 -24.34 -16.31
CA VAL A 175 20.81 -24.23 -16.21
C VAL A 175 20.41 -22.75 -16.16
N GLU A 176 19.46 -22.36 -16.99
CA GLU A 176 18.85 -21.03 -16.93
C GLU A 176 17.65 -21.05 -15.96
N GLN A 177 17.62 -20.12 -15.01
CA GLN A 177 16.57 -20.01 -14.00
C GLN A 177 16.13 -18.55 -13.81
N GLU A 178 14.84 -18.35 -13.58
CA GLU A 178 14.30 -17.07 -13.16
C GLU A 178 14.31 -16.97 -11.64
N ILE A 179 14.89 -15.88 -11.10
CA ILE A 179 14.95 -15.57 -9.67
C ILE A 179 14.46 -14.16 -9.42
N LEU A 180 14.01 -13.89 -8.18
CA LEU A 180 13.76 -12.52 -7.75
C LEU A 180 15.06 -11.71 -7.82
N TYR A 181 14.95 -10.43 -8.22
CA TYR A 181 16.11 -9.56 -8.24
C TYR A 181 16.69 -9.44 -6.82
N PRO A 182 18.03 -9.49 -6.66
CA PRO A 182 18.66 -9.33 -5.36
C PRO A 182 18.30 -7.99 -4.73
N VAL A 183 17.80 -8.01 -3.49
CA VAL A 183 17.37 -6.83 -2.74
C VAL A 183 18.41 -6.43 -1.71
N ASN A 184 18.51 -5.13 -1.40
CA ASN A 184 19.41 -4.57 -0.41
C ASN A 184 18.74 -3.40 0.33
N PRO A 185 17.68 -3.67 1.14
CA PRO A 185 16.89 -2.62 1.75
C PRO A 185 17.68 -1.74 2.71
N GLY A 186 17.61 -0.42 2.55
CA GLY A 186 18.35 0.56 3.36
C GLY A 186 17.65 0.96 4.68
N SER A 187 16.43 0.49 4.96
CA SER A 187 15.70 0.78 6.20
C SER A 187 14.75 -0.35 6.55
N VAL A 188 14.18 -0.30 7.76
CA VAL A 188 13.14 -1.26 8.19
C VAL A 188 11.89 -1.16 7.29
N TYR A 189 11.50 0.05 6.87
CA TYR A 189 10.43 0.22 5.89
C TYR A 189 10.72 -0.53 4.58
N HIS A 190 11.88 -0.32 3.96
CA HIS A 190 12.26 -1.02 2.73
C HIS A 190 12.35 -2.53 2.92
N MET A 191 12.79 -2.97 4.13
CA MET A 191 12.81 -4.39 4.47
C MET A 191 11.40 -4.98 4.52
N THR A 192 10.41 -4.28 5.08
CA THR A 192 9.02 -4.78 5.07
C THR A 192 8.48 -4.90 3.66
N LYS A 193 8.75 -3.92 2.79
CA LYS A 193 8.39 -4.00 1.37
C LYS A 193 9.05 -5.16 0.62
N THR A 194 10.29 -5.52 1.00
CA THR A 194 10.94 -6.74 0.50
C THR A 194 10.23 -8.01 0.97
N GLN A 195 9.78 -8.04 2.24
CA GLN A 195 9.02 -9.17 2.76
C GLN A 195 7.66 -9.32 2.05
N ASP A 196 7.00 -8.21 1.72
CA ASP A 196 5.76 -8.23 0.94
C ASP A 196 5.96 -8.87 -0.44
N GLN A 197 7.06 -8.55 -1.15
CA GLN A 197 7.40 -9.22 -2.42
C GLN A 197 7.49 -10.75 -2.28
N LEU A 198 8.12 -11.21 -1.20
CA LEU A 198 8.26 -12.65 -0.94
C LEU A 198 6.90 -13.28 -0.61
N LEU A 199 6.06 -12.61 0.16
CA LEU A 199 4.69 -13.05 0.44
C LEU A 199 3.88 -13.13 -0.87
N PHE A 200 3.93 -12.11 -1.71
CA PHE A 200 3.23 -12.09 -3.00
C PHE A 200 3.68 -13.23 -3.92
N ALA A 201 5.00 -13.44 -4.03
CA ALA A 201 5.54 -14.54 -4.83
C ALA A 201 5.09 -15.91 -4.30
N PHE A 202 5.06 -16.08 -2.96
CA PHE A 202 4.60 -17.31 -2.33
C PHE A 202 3.12 -17.58 -2.60
N TYR A 203 2.25 -16.60 -2.31
CA TYR A 203 0.80 -16.74 -2.46
C TYR A 203 0.36 -16.83 -3.93
N ASN A 204 1.06 -16.16 -4.85
CA ASN A 204 0.82 -16.34 -6.28
C ASN A 204 1.11 -17.76 -6.73
N LYS A 205 2.27 -18.30 -6.31
CA LYS A 205 2.70 -19.66 -6.69
C LYS A 205 1.82 -20.76 -6.10
N ASN A 206 1.42 -20.64 -4.83
CA ASN A 206 0.76 -21.71 -4.08
C ASN A 206 -0.76 -21.61 -4.09
N ASP A 207 -1.30 -20.39 -4.09
CA ASP A 207 -2.73 -20.12 -3.94
C ASP A 207 -3.32 -19.41 -5.16
N GLY A 208 -2.51 -19.07 -6.16
CA GLY A 208 -2.97 -18.43 -7.40
C GLY A 208 -3.38 -16.95 -7.21
N THR A 209 -3.04 -16.32 -6.07
CA THR A 209 -3.39 -14.92 -5.80
C THR A 209 -2.78 -14.01 -6.87
N ARG A 210 -3.61 -13.15 -7.47
CA ARG A 210 -3.17 -12.20 -8.49
C ARG A 210 -2.68 -10.92 -7.82
N VAL A 211 -1.42 -10.55 -8.05
CA VAL A 211 -0.81 -9.36 -7.47
C VAL A 211 -0.07 -8.55 -8.53
N THR A 212 -0.24 -7.23 -8.47
CA THR A 212 0.64 -6.27 -9.12
C THR A 212 1.33 -5.45 -8.02
N ASP A 213 2.64 -5.61 -7.89
CA ASP A 213 3.46 -4.86 -6.95
C ASP A 213 4.17 -3.71 -7.68
N LEU A 214 3.78 -2.47 -7.36
CA LEU A 214 4.27 -1.26 -8.02
C LEU A 214 5.53 -0.74 -7.33
N HIS A 215 6.70 -0.98 -7.90
CA HIS A 215 7.98 -0.48 -7.38
C HIS A 215 8.23 0.96 -7.83
N GLN A 216 7.42 1.89 -7.32
CA GLN A 216 7.55 3.30 -7.67
C GLN A 216 8.67 4.00 -6.89
N GLY A 217 9.07 5.15 -7.42
CA GLY A 217 9.86 6.14 -6.70
C GLY A 217 8.98 7.00 -5.78
N ILE A 218 9.37 8.27 -5.62
CA ILE A 218 8.61 9.23 -4.83
C ILE A 218 7.32 9.60 -5.58
N VAL A 219 6.17 9.41 -4.93
CA VAL A 219 4.89 9.89 -5.43
C VAL A 219 4.77 11.37 -5.06
N TRP A 220 4.54 12.21 -6.04
CA TRP A 220 4.54 13.65 -5.90
C TRP A 220 3.23 14.29 -6.39
N GLY A 221 2.87 15.41 -5.77
CA GLY A 221 1.71 16.21 -6.17
C GLY A 221 0.68 16.36 -5.06
N THR A 222 -0.07 17.48 -5.08
CA THR A 222 -1.01 17.85 -4.02
C THR A 222 -2.47 17.70 -4.43
N GLN A 223 -2.75 17.63 -5.73
CA GLN A 223 -4.11 17.70 -6.25
C GLN A 223 -4.28 16.85 -7.49
N THR A 224 -5.45 16.22 -7.59
CA THR A 224 -5.98 15.59 -8.81
C THR A 224 -7.19 16.37 -9.32
N ALA A 225 -7.78 15.97 -10.45
CA ALA A 225 -9.00 16.58 -10.95
C ALA A 225 -10.13 16.53 -9.89
N GLU A 226 -10.26 15.41 -9.21
CA GLU A 226 -11.30 15.14 -8.21
C GLU A 226 -11.09 15.96 -6.94
N THR A 227 -9.85 16.03 -6.43
CA THR A 227 -9.55 16.78 -5.20
C THR A 227 -9.61 18.30 -5.38
N ARG A 228 -9.72 18.80 -6.62
CA ARG A 228 -9.93 20.23 -6.93
C ARG A 228 -11.39 20.64 -6.97
N LEU A 229 -12.32 19.71 -6.89
CA LEU A 229 -13.75 20.02 -6.96
C LEU A 229 -14.25 20.82 -5.74
N ASP A 230 -13.62 20.61 -4.57
CA ASP A 230 -13.95 21.32 -3.34
C ASP A 230 -12.72 21.35 -2.42
N GLU A 231 -12.54 22.44 -1.68
CA GLU A 231 -11.42 22.59 -0.73
C GLU A 231 -11.41 21.53 0.38
N ARG A 232 -12.57 20.99 0.75
CA ARG A 232 -12.70 19.90 1.72
C ARG A 232 -12.18 18.56 1.21
N LEU A 233 -11.96 18.40 -0.11
CA LEU A 233 -11.42 17.20 -0.74
C LEU A 233 -9.92 17.25 -0.95
N ILE A 234 -9.27 18.38 -0.68
CA ILE A 234 -7.83 18.59 -0.89
C ILE A 234 -7.04 17.45 -0.25
N ASN A 235 -6.07 16.92 -1.00
CA ASN A 235 -5.19 15.87 -0.48
C ASN A 235 -4.20 16.47 0.53
N ARG A 236 -3.75 15.64 1.48
CA ARG A 236 -2.67 16.03 2.38
C ARG A 236 -1.37 16.26 1.61
N PHE A 237 -0.56 17.16 2.14
CA PHE A 237 0.79 17.37 1.66
C PHE A 237 1.71 17.58 2.86
N ASP A 238 2.30 16.49 3.29
CA ASP A 238 3.20 16.51 4.43
C ASP A 238 4.62 16.70 3.94
N TYR A 239 5.26 17.73 4.43
CA TYR A 239 6.64 18.04 4.12
C TYR A 239 7.39 18.23 5.44
N ASP A 240 7.66 17.14 6.10
CA ASP A 240 8.57 17.11 7.25
C ASP A 240 9.68 16.08 7.00
N GLY A 241 10.84 16.28 7.63
CA GLY A 241 12.02 15.46 7.41
C GLY A 241 11.88 14.02 7.90
N ASP A 242 10.93 13.73 8.78
CA ASP A 242 10.79 12.44 9.43
C ASP A 242 9.68 11.57 8.80
N TYR A 243 8.64 12.18 8.30
CA TYR A 243 7.48 11.46 7.74
C TYR A 243 7.06 11.98 6.36
N GLY A 244 7.61 13.08 5.92
CA GLY A 244 7.44 13.60 4.57
C GLY A 244 7.93 12.61 3.51
N THR A 245 7.61 12.92 2.30
CA THR A 245 7.90 12.10 1.11
C THR A 245 9.31 11.61 1.04
#